data_aa079a9b42c3272497581acef81131e4
#
_entry.id   aa079a9b42c3272497581acef81131e4
#
_cell.length_a   1.000
_cell.length_b   1.000
_cell.length_c   1.000
_cell.angle_alpha   90.00
_cell.angle_beta   90.00
_cell.angle_gamma   90.00
#
_symmetry.space_group_name_H-M   'P 1'
#
loop_
_entity.id
_entity.type
_entity.pdbx_description
1 polymer ?
#
loop_
_entity_poly.entity_id
_entity_poly.type
_entity_poly.pdbx_seq_one_letter_code
_entity_poly.pdbx_strand_id
1 'polypeptide(L)'
;MMAARPRRTFTPEFKAQTVELVRTSGKSVAEVCRDLDLTETAVRRWVAQTDIDAGRRDGLTTAEREELAQLRREVRVLRQERDILAKATAFFAKETTR
;
A
#
# COMPACT_ATOMS: atom_id res chain seq x y z
N MET A 1 -1.71 6.67 32.02
CA MET A 1 -2.09 6.03 30.73
C MET A 1 -1.19 6.55 29.62
N MET A 2 -0.54 5.65 28.92
CA MET A 2 0.35 6.07 27.84
C MET A 2 -0.45 6.34 26.58
N ALA A 3 -0.23 7.51 25.98
CA ALA A 3 -0.81 7.81 24.69
C ALA A 3 -0.21 6.89 23.61
N ALA A 4 -1.02 6.45 22.66
CA ALA A 4 -0.53 5.69 21.54
C ALA A 4 0.47 6.53 20.73
N ARG A 5 1.53 5.91 20.25
CA ARG A 5 2.48 6.58 19.36
C ARG A 5 1.74 7.04 18.11
N PRO A 6 1.94 8.29 17.65
CA PRO A 6 1.40 8.69 16.36
C PRO A 6 1.98 7.80 15.26
N ARG A 7 1.16 7.49 14.25
CA ARG A 7 1.63 6.76 13.08
C ARG A 7 2.70 7.56 12.37
N ARG A 8 3.87 6.96 12.23
CA ARG A 8 4.96 7.56 11.49
C ARG A 8 4.83 7.15 10.03
N THR A 9 5.01 8.11 9.15
CA THR A 9 5.12 7.86 7.71
C THR A 9 6.58 8.02 7.30
N PHE A 10 7.00 7.16 6.38
CA PHE A 10 8.39 7.15 5.92
C PHE A 10 8.41 7.33 4.40
N THR A 11 9.37 8.13 3.93
CA THR A 11 9.55 8.31 2.49
C THR A 11 10.14 7.06 1.86
N PRO A 12 9.91 6.84 0.55
CA PRO A 12 10.57 5.74 -0.16
C PRO A 12 12.10 5.78 -0.06
N GLU A 13 12.68 6.98 -0.04
CA GLU A 13 14.12 7.18 0.08
C GLU A 13 14.62 6.71 1.45
N PHE A 14 13.91 7.04 2.51
CA PHE A 14 14.26 6.59 3.85
C PHE A 14 14.19 5.06 3.97
N LYS A 15 13.16 4.46 3.42
CA LYS A 15 13.02 3.00 3.43
C LYS A 15 14.18 2.33 2.68
N ALA A 16 14.53 2.87 1.50
CA ALA A 16 15.66 2.35 0.71
C ALA A 16 16.97 2.47 1.46
N GLN A 17 17.21 3.59 2.10
CA GLN A 17 18.42 3.80 2.90
C GLN A 17 18.48 2.84 4.08
N THR A 18 17.36 2.60 4.74
CA THR A 18 17.28 1.67 5.86
C THR A 18 17.59 0.24 5.42
N VAL A 19 17.01 -0.19 4.30
CA VAL A 19 17.29 -1.51 3.72
C VAL A 19 18.77 -1.66 3.37
N GLU A 20 19.36 -0.64 2.76
CA GLU A 20 20.78 -0.65 2.43
C GLU A 20 21.65 -0.76 3.68
N LEU A 21 21.29 -0.03 4.73
CA LEU A 21 22.00 -0.09 6.00
C LEU A 21 21.94 -1.49 6.62
N VAL A 22 20.79 -2.15 6.56
CA VAL A 22 20.65 -3.54 7.03
C VAL A 22 21.60 -4.48 6.28
N ARG A 23 21.76 -4.26 4.97
CA ARG A 23 22.59 -5.13 4.13
C ARG A 23 24.08 -4.88 4.28
N THR A 24 24.47 -3.64 4.51
CA THR A 24 25.88 -3.24 4.43
C THR A 24 26.55 -3.01 5.76
N SER A 25 25.80 -2.76 6.83
CA SER A 25 26.39 -2.37 8.12
C SER A 25 26.95 -3.54 8.93
N GLY A 26 26.60 -4.78 8.59
CA GLY A 26 26.94 -5.94 9.39
C GLY A 26 26.16 -6.06 10.68
N LYS A 27 25.25 -5.11 10.97
CA LYS A 27 24.38 -5.15 12.13
C LYS A 27 23.15 -6.00 11.86
N SER A 28 22.55 -6.55 12.93
CA SER A 28 21.29 -7.25 12.80
C SER A 28 20.14 -6.27 12.54
N VAL A 29 19.03 -6.81 12.05
CA VAL A 29 17.81 -6.01 11.87
C VAL A 29 17.39 -5.37 13.19
N ALA A 30 17.47 -6.11 14.29
CA ALA A 30 17.12 -5.61 15.62
C ALA A 30 17.99 -4.40 16.01
N GLU A 31 19.29 -4.45 15.74
CA GLU A 31 20.20 -3.35 16.05
C GLU A 31 19.90 -2.11 15.23
N VAL A 32 19.66 -2.26 13.93
CA VAL A 32 19.29 -1.15 13.04
C VAL A 32 17.99 -0.51 13.50
N CYS A 33 17.00 -1.33 13.85
CA CYS A 33 15.71 -0.85 14.35
C CYS A 33 15.86 -0.06 15.64
N ARG A 34 16.73 -0.52 16.53
CA ARG A 34 16.99 0.14 17.80
C ARG A 34 17.66 1.50 17.58
N ASP A 35 18.63 1.54 16.70
CA ASP A 35 19.37 2.77 16.39
C ASP A 35 18.49 3.83 15.72
N LEU A 36 17.53 3.42 14.91
CA LEU A 36 16.66 4.33 14.15
C LEU A 36 15.25 4.47 14.74
N ASP A 37 14.99 3.85 15.89
CA ASP A 37 13.67 3.83 16.54
C ASP A 37 12.58 3.32 15.59
N LEU A 38 12.82 2.16 14.99
CA LEU A 38 11.91 1.49 14.07
C LEU A 38 11.48 0.14 14.62
N THR A 39 10.34 -0.35 14.13
CA THR A 39 9.91 -1.71 14.46
C THR A 39 10.56 -2.71 13.51
N GLU A 40 10.88 -3.90 14.03
CA GLU A 40 11.44 -4.97 13.19
C GLU A 40 10.46 -5.40 12.10
N THR A 41 9.17 -5.43 12.41
CA THR A 41 8.12 -5.79 11.45
C THR A 41 8.14 -4.87 10.24
N ALA A 42 8.25 -3.55 10.46
CA ALA A 42 8.33 -2.58 9.37
C ALA A 42 9.58 -2.78 8.53
N VAL A 43 10.75 -2.89 9.16
CA VAL A 43 12.01 -3.02 8.44
C VAL A 43 12.06 -4.34 7.67
N ARG A 44 11.62 -5.44 8.24
CA ARG A 44 11.56 -6.74 7.54
C ARG A 44 10.63 -6.68 6.34
N ARG A 45 9.53 -5.95 6.45
CA ARG A 45 8.61 -5.72 5.33
C ARG A 45 9.29 -4.95 4.22
N TRP A 46 10.04 -3.91 4.55
CA TRP A 46 10.78 -3.11 3.55
C TRP A 46 11.84 -3.92 2.84
N VAL A 47 12.59 -4.74 3.58
CA VAL A 47 13.60 -5.65 3.00
C VAL A 47 12.95 -6.64 2.05
N ALA A 48 11.85 -7.26 2.47
CA ALA A 48 11.12 -8.22 1.64
C ALA A 48 10.60 -7.56 0.36
N GLN A 49 10.02 -6.36 0.46
CA GLN A 49 9.49 -5.64 -0.70
C GLN A 49 10.61 -5.23 -1.66
N THR A 50 11.76 -4.82 -1.14
CA THR A 50 12.93 -4.52 -1.98
C THR A 50 13.38 -5.75 -2.77
N ASP A 51 13.36 -6.91 -2.13
CA ASP A 51 13.73 -8.16 -2.80
C ASP A 51 12.73 -8.55 -3.88
N ILE A 52 11.44 -8.34 -3.64
CA ILE A 52 10.39 -8.57 -4.62
C ILE A 52 10.55 -7.62 -5.81
N ASP A 53 10.75 -6.33 -5.54
CA ASP A 53 10.91 -5.32 -6.58
C ASP A 53 12.15 -5.56 -7.43
N ALA A 54 13.18 -6.15 -6.86
CA ALA A 54 14.40 -6.51 -7.57
C ALA A 54 14.34 -7.88 -8.26
N GLY A 55 13.21 -8.58 -8.16
CA GLY A 55 13.03 -9.90 -8.77
C GLY A 55 13.71 -11.06 -8.04
N ARG A 56 14.22 -10.81 -6.82
CA ARG A 56 14.88 -11.84 -6.02
C ARG A 56 13.90 -12.68 -5.20
N ARG A 57 12.67 -12.25 -5.09
CA ARG A 57 11.62 -12.93 -4.32
C ARG A 57 10.30 -12.78 -5.04
N ASP A 58 9.47 -13.83 -5.03
CA ASP A 58 8.15 -13.80 -5.63
C ASP A 58 7.20 -12.93 -4.80
N GLY A 59 6.33 -12.23 -5.49
CA GLY A 59 5.32 -11.38 -4.90
C GLY A 59 4.97 -10.23 -5.82
N LEU A 60 3.99 -9.43 -5.41
CA LEU A 60 3.62 -8.23 -6.17
C LEU A 60 4.65 -7.14 -5.93
N THR A 61 5.16 -6.56 -7.00
CA THR A 61 6.05 -5.40 -6.91
C THR A 61 5.28 -4.19 -6.36
N THR A 62 6.01 -3.18 -5.91
CA THR A 62 5.40 -1.91 -5.46
C THR A 62 4.56 -1.31 -6.58
N ALA A 63 5.06 -1.28 -7.81
CA ALA A 63 4.33 -0.76 -8.97
C ALA A 63 3.04 -1.54 -9.22
N GLU A 64 3.08 -2.86 -9.17
CA GLU A 64 1.91 -3.71 -9.35
C GLU A 64 0.88 -3.50 -8.24
N ARG A 65 1.33 -3.33 -7.00
CA ARG A 65 0.43 -3.06 -5.89
C ARG A 65 -0.28 -1.71 -6.03
N GLU A 66 0.44 -0.69 -6.49
CA GLU A 66 -0.12 0.63 -6.77
C GLU A 66 -1.14 0.57 -7.90
N GLU A 67 -0.82 -0.13 -8.98
CA GLU A 67 -1.74 -0.34 -10.09
C GLU A 67 -3.00 -1.07 -9.64
N LEU A 68 -2.86 -2.13 -8.85
CA LEU A 68 -4.00 -2.87 -8.33
C LEU A 68 -4.90 -2.00 -7.46
N ALA A 69 -4.31 -1.16 -6.60
CA ALA A 69 -5.06 -0.24 -5.75
C ALA A 69 -5.83 0.78 -6.61
N GLN A 70 -5.20 1.31 -7.65
CA GLN A 70 -5.82 2.26 -8.58
C GLN A 70 -6.99 1.60 -9.32
N LEU A 71 -6.79 0.40 -9.86
CA LEU A 71 -7.84 -0.33 -10.57
C LEU A 71 -9.03 -0.66 -9.67
N ARG A 72 -8.77 -1.00 -8.42
CA ARG A 72 -9.83 -1.24 -7.45
C ARG A 72 -10.66 0.02 -7.19
N ARG A 73 -10.01 1.19 -7.11
CA ARG A 73 -10.72 2.47 -6.96
C ARG A 73 -11.56 2.77 -8.20
N GLU A 74 -11.02 2.57 -9.39
CA GLU A 74 -11.73 2.79 -10.65
C GLU A 74 -12.96 1.88 -10.76
N VAL A 75 -12.80 0.60 -10.45
CA VAL A 75 -13.92 -0.36 -10.45
C VAL A 75 -15.02 0.09 -9.51
N ARG A 76 -14.65 0.58 -8.33
CA ARG A 76 -15.64 1.07 -7.35
C ARG A 76 -16.43 2.25 -7.88
N VAL A 77 -15.75 3.22 -8.50
CA VAL A 77 -16.40 4.38 -9.12
C VAL A 77 -17.30 3.96 -10.28
N LEU A 78 -16.80 3.10 -11.15
CA LEU A 78 -17.57 2.62 -12.30
C LEU A 78 -18.83 1.85 -11.87
N ARG A 79 -18.74 1.05 -10.82
CA ARG A 79 -19.89 0.35 -10.26
C ARG A 79 -20.94 1.33 -9.71
N GLN A 80 -20.49 2.39 -9.03
CA GLN A 80 -21.38 3.43 -8.53
C GLN A 80 -22.08 4.15 -9.69
N GLU A 81 -21.33 4.52 -10.72
CA GLU A 81 -21.89 5.17 -11.91
C GLU A 81 -22.90 4.27 -12.62
N ARG A 82 -22.58 2.99 -12.78
CA ARG A 82 -23.51 2.01 -13.35
C ARG A 82 -24.80 1.93 -12.54
N ASP A 83 -24.70 1.87 -11.23
CA ASP A 83 -25.87 1.76 -10.35
C ASP A 83 -26.74 3.01 -10.43
N ILE A 84 -26.14 4.20 -10.50
CA ILE A 84 -26.83 5.47 -10.66
C ILE A 84 -27.57 5.50 -12.02
N LEU A 85 -26.88 5.11 -13.09
CA LEU A 85 -27.47 5.06 -14.42
C LEU A 85 -28.62 4.06 -14.50
N ALA A 86 -28.46 2.89 -13.88
CA ALA A 86 -29.51 1.88 -13.83
C ALA A 86 -30.78 2.41 -13.13
N LYS A 87 -30.59 3.11 -12.00
CA LYS A 87 -31.69 3.71 -11.26
C LYS A 87 -32.36 4.82 -12.06
N ALA A 88 -31.57 5.66 -12.72
CA ALA A 88 -32.09 6.72 -13.57
C ALA A 88 -32.89 6.15 -14.75
N THR A 89 -32.37 5.11 -15.39
CA THR A 89 -33.06 4.42 -16.50
C THR A 89 -34.39 3.84 -16.04
N ALA A 90 -34.42 3.17 -14.90
CA ALA A 90 -35.63 2.60 -14.32
C ALA A 90 -36.67 3.69 -13.99
N PHE A 91 -36.20 4.82 -13.45
CA PHE A 91 -37.04 5.96 -13.14
C PHE A 91 -37.70 6.53 -14.42
N PHE A 92 -36.92 6.78 -15.45
CA PHE A 92 -37.42 7.32 -16.71
C PHE A 92 -38.36 6.33 -17.41
N ALA A 93 -38.04 5.04 -17.40
CA ALA A 93 -38.92 4.02 -17.97
C ALA A 93 -40.30 4.01 -17.26
N LYS A 94 -40.31 4.14 -15.94
CA LYS A 94 -41.51 4.20 -15.15
C LYS A 94 -42.35 5.44 -15.49
N GLU A 95 -41.69 6.59 -15.69
CA GLU A 95 -42.38 7.84 -16.07
C GLU A 95 -42.99 7.78 -17.46
N THR A 96 -42.40 7.04 -18.39
CA THR A 96 -42.88 6.96 -19.77
C THR A 96 -43.95 5.89 -20.00
N THR A 97 -44.22 5.01 -19.06
CA THR A 97 -45.19 3.93 -19.19
C THR A 97 -46.57 4.27 -18.66
N ARG A 98 -46.86 5.48 -18.36
CA ARG A 98 -48.19 5.93 -17.94
C ARG A 98 -49.21 5.80 -19.06
#